data_40547cbb4262181f16894c340480f1d0
#
_entry.id   40547cbb4262181f16894c340480f1d0
#
_cell.length_a   1.000
_cell.length_b   1.000
_cell.length_c   1.000
_cell.angle_alpha   90.00
_cell.angle_beta   90.00
_cell.angle_gamma   90.00
#
_symmetry.space_group_name_H-M   'P 1'
#
loop_
_entity.id
_entity.type
_entity.pdbx_description
1 polymer ?
#
loop_
_entity_poly.entity_id
_entity_poly.type
_entity_poly.pdbx_seq_one_letter_code
_entity_poly.pdbx_strand_id
1 'polypeptide(L)'
;MKSIRKHPDKAYLGLDLWVPKAGLNVEGVKSALRFPYTVGQGEVRILELFKEAANHIQVPREFWQYGQHFNFEIIDLRPRSYKKVGFRSRIKLDHEMKGGKLVPTGKTYQQEAITALHGARGGVLELACGLGKTVIALQFIAEKNTPALILVDNTQLLDQWQKAVANTLSIPGGVGLIQGDSFDWKKGLVIGTYQTVAKRVAEGRWTDQMARWFGIVVGDEGHHINAPTFSYSSNCIYGYRLILSATPFRDDGLHVIAHFHMGNTIYRDLKQDLKPEITFHWTGFALDLNNAATIAGTHTIGGKLSISKLAVWFGRCRPRLDFILNRIRVRLAEGRKILVLSNSVDELVNLLAIWNGAPDLYSAVPYPTEQDVGETVPGEKLDGDELESIENRYKLLEEVLKSKHLGELKKQTTLNEMQDIELVLKMHEVGCKIEKLWNERQKDYREQLLAMPSDAGLMIRKVAVQDRMRMLKEKRVTFAIMKYGKEGLDEPTIDTVIACEPMSSRNTLQQVMGRALRKEDKKKTPVFEVMEDDIGPMIGMCKKMRGHLRHWSVDDGGPYDYTFLGYPERARKLR
;
A
#
# COMPACT_ATOMS: atom_id res chain seq x y z
N MET A 1 -11.34 34.44 2.42
CA MET A 1 -11.62 35.22 1.18
C MET A 1 -11.83 36.75 1.37
N LYS A 2 -12.50 37.24 2.43
CA LYS A 2 -12.65 38.70 2.64
C LYS A 2 -11.33 39.48 2.81
N SER A 3 -10.28 38.87 3.36
CA SER A 3 -8.94 39.48 3.52
C SER A 3 -8.15 39.61 2.21
N ILE A 4 -8.29 38.62 1.30
CA ILE A 4 -7.59 38.60 -0.01
C ILE A 4 -7.97 39.82 -0.90
N ARG A 5 -9.16 40.37 -0.70
CA ARG A 5 -9.64 41.55 -1.45
C ARG A 5 -9.01 42.86 -0.99
N LYS A 6 -8.37 42.93 0.21
CA LYS A 6 -7.85 44.18 0.78
C LYS A 6 -6.48 44.60 0.23
N HIS A 7 -5.63 43.65 -0.14
CA HIS A 7 -4.28 43.89 -0.64
C HIS A 7 -4.02 42.97 -1.83
N PRO A 8 -4.37 43.37 -3.05
CA PRO A 8 -4.26 42.54 -4.25
C PRO A 8 -2.81 42.26 -4.67
N ASP A 9 -1.85 42.98 -4.12
CA ASP A 9 -0.41 42.95 -4.35
C ASP A 9 0.36 42.07 -3.35
N LYS A 10 -0.30 41.61 -2.27
CA LYS A 10 0.34 40.79 -1.21
C LYS A 10 -0.04 39.31 -1.31
N ALA A 11 0.86 38.43 -0.88
CA ALA A 11 0.59 37.02 -0.72
C ALA A 11 -0.03 36.72 0.66
N TYR A 12 -0.84 35.66 0.75
CA TYR A 12 -1.51 35.26 1.99
C TYR A 12 -1.15 33.83 2.33
N LEU A 13 -0.49 33.61 3.46
CA LEU A 13 -0.09 32.31 3.96
C LEU A 13 -1.11 31.79 4.99
N GLY A 14 -1.78 30.69 4.65
CA GLY A 14 -2.80 30.08 5.49
C GLY A 14 -2.71 28.54 5.48
N LEU A 15 -3.83 27.90 5.16
CA LEU A 15 -3.85 26.47 4.81
C LEU A 15 -3.09 26.21 3.53
N ASP A 16 -3.27 27.11 2.57
CA ASP A 16 -2.52 27.20 1.32
C ASP A 16 -1.84 28.56 1.22
N LEU A 17 -1.04 28.75 0.18
CA LEU A 17 -0.45 30.03 -0.18
C LEU A 17 -1.25 30.66 -1.33
N TRP A 18 -1.74 31.87 -1.14
CA TRP A 18 -2.38 32.67 -2.17
C TRP A 18 -1.39 33.71 -2.67
N VAL A 19 -1.04 33.65 -3.95
CA VAL A 19 -0.01 34.49 -4.57
C VAL A 19 -0.67 35.44 -5.56
N PRO A 20 -0.29 36.75 -5.58
CA PRO A 20 -0.75 37.67 -6.61
C PRO A 20 -0.36 37.22 -8.01
N LYS A 21 -1.27 37.33 -8.97
CA LYS A 21 -0.98 36.98 -10.38
C LYS A 21 -0.08 38.02 -11.07
N ALA A 22 -0.10 39.27 -10.59
CA ALA A 22 0.72 40.33 -11.17
C ALA A 22 2.22 40.02 -11.04
N GLY A 23 2.94 40.01 -12.16
CA GLY A 23 4.36 39.65 -12.19
C GLY A 23 4.69 38.18 -12.08
N LEU A 24 3.68 37.27 -12.01
CA LEU A 24 3.85 35.85 -11.92
C LEU A 24 3.65 35.18 -13.29
N ASN A 25 4.49 34.20 -13.63
CA ASN A 25 4.22 33.28 -14.76
C ASN A 25 3.15 32.28 -14.36
N VAL A 26 1.88 32.68 -14.45
CA VAL A 26 0.73 31.88 -14.00
C VAL A 26 0.62 30.57 -14.73
N GLU A 27 0.86 30.54 -16.05
CA GLU A 27 0.78 29.27 -16.81
C GLU A 27 1.91 28.31 -16.46
N GLY A 28 3.11 28.82 -16.19
CA GLY A 28 4.22 28.00 -15.66
C GLY A 28 3.87 27.37 -14.31
N VAL A 29 3.26 28.15 -13.40
CA VAL A 29 2.79 27.64 -12.10
C VAL A 29 1.72 26.57 -12.27
N LYS A 30 0.72 26.79 -13.14
CA LYS A 30 -0.33 25.80 -13.43
C LYS A 30 0.25 24.51 -14.01
N SER A 31 1.18 24.64 -14.95
CA SER A 31 1.85 23.47 -15.56
C SER A 31 2.60 22.65 -14.51
N ALA A 32 3.31 23.29 -13.59
CA ALA A 32 4.05 22.63 -12.51
C ALA A 32 3.14 21.97 -11.45
N LEU A 33 1.86 22.35 -11.39
CA LEU A 33 0.89 21.87 -10.41
C LEU A 33 -0.19 20.97 -11.00
N ARG A 34 0.01 20.46 -12.23
CA ARG A 34 -0.84 19.47 -12.89
C ARG A 34 -0.18 18.11 -12.91
N PHE A 35 -0.82 17.14 -12.26
CA PHE A 35 -0.30 15.78 -12.13
C PHE A 35 -1.27 14.75 -12.72
N PRO A 36 -0.88 14.01 -13.75
CA PRO A 36 -1.66 12.86 -14.20
C PRO A 36 -1.57 11.74 -13.18
N TYR A 37 -2.69 11.12 -12.86
CA TYR A 37 -2.76 9.93 -12.00
C TYR A 37 -3.78 8.93 -12.54
N THR A 38 -3.52 7.64 -12.32
CA THR A 38 -4.38 6.57 -12.86
C THR A 38 -5.42 6.15 -11.82
N VAL A 39 -6.67 6.00 -12.26
CA VAL A 39 -7.81 5.54 -11.46
C VAL A 39 -8.36 4.24 -12.06
N GLY A 40 -8.62 3.25 -11.21
CA GLY A 40 -9.26 1.99 -11.63
C GLY A 40 -8.49 1.24 -12.72
N GLN A 41 -9.18 0.83 -13.78
CA GLN A 41 -8.64 0.01 -14.88
C GLN A 41 -7.80 0.80 -15.91
N GLY A 42 -7.18 1.92 -15.53
CA GLY A 42 -6.27 2.65 -16.42
C GLY A 42 -6.78 4.02 -16.87
N GLU A 43 -7.90 4.50 -16.35
CA GLU A 43 -8.36 5.86 -16.59
C GLU A 43 -7.34 6.86 -16.02
N VAL A 44 -6.83 7.75 -16.86
CA VAL A 44 -5.92 8.82 -16.45
C VAL A 44 -6.73 10.08 -16.13
N ARG A 45 -6.59 10.57 -14.91
CA ARG A 45 -7.16 11.86 -14.46
C ARG A 45 -6.04 12.84 -14.15
N ILE A 46 -6.36 14.13 -14.19
CA ILE A 46 -5.42 15.21 -13.84
C ILE A 46 -5.80 15.76 -12.46
N LEU A 47 -4.85 15.73 -11.53
CA LEU A 47 -4.95 16.43 -10.26
C LEU A 47 -4.38 17.83 -10.45
N GLU A 48 -5.19 18.84 -10.22
CA GLU A 48 -4.78 20.24 -10.19
C GLU A 48 -4.62 20.70 -8.74
N LEU A 49 -3.40 21.09 -8.37
CA LEU A 49 -3.06 21.57 -7.03
C LEU A 49 -3.14 23.09 -6.92
N PHE A 50 -3.96 23.73 -7.73
CA PHE A 50 -4.17 25.17 -7.70
C PHE A 50 -5.65 25.53 -7.82
N LYS A 51 -5.99 26.75 -7.39
CA LYS A 51 -7.28 27.37 -7.67
C LYS A 51 -7.06 28.82 -8.05
N GLU A 52 -7.81 29.31 -9.02
CA GLU A 52 -7.71 30.70 -9.44
C GLU A 52 -8.77 31.59 -8.78
N ALA A 53 -8.36 32.79 -8.40
CA ALA A 53 -9.23 33.90 -8.08
C ALA A 53 -8.92 35.08 -9.06
N ALA A 54 -9.68 36.15 -8.99
CA ALA A 54 -9.50 37.29 -9.90
C ALA A 54 -8.02 37.75 -9.94
N ASN A 55 -7.44 38.10 -8.81
CA ASN A 55 -6.08 38.68 -8.70
C ASN A 55 -5.05 37.72 -8.09
N HIS A 56 -5.43 36.53 -7.66
CA HIS A 56 -4.54 35.56 -6.97
C HIS A 56 -4.68 34.17 -7.55
N ILE A 57 -3.63 33.37 -7.37
CA ILE A 57 -3.65 31.91 -7.55
C ILE A 57 -3.33 31.26 -6.22
N GLN A 58 -4.16 30.29 -5.83
CA GLN A 58 -3.93 29.42 -4.68
C GLN A 58 -3.00 28.29 -5.11
N VAL A 59 -1.96 28.06 -4.32
CA VAL A 59 -1.00 26.95 -4.51
C VAL A 59 -0.76 26.25 -3.18
N PRO A 60 -0.22 25.01 -3.16
CA PRO A 60 0.17 24.36 -1.91
C PRO A 60 1.10 25.24 -1.08
N ARG A 61 0.97 25.14 0.25
CA ARG A 61 1.61 26.07 1.19
C ARG A 61 3.12 26.20 1.04
N GLU A 62 3.81 25.11 0.70
CA GLU A 62 5.28 25.06 0.62
C GLU A 62 5.81 25.08 -0.83
N PHE A 63 4.93 25.24 -1.82
CA PHE A 63 5.30 25.22 -3.24
C PHE A 63 6.34 26.28 -3.62
N TRP A 64 6.36 27.43 -2.95
CA TRP A 64 7.35 28.51 -3.17
C TRP A 64 8.81 28.04 -2.97
N GLN A 65 9.06 26.97 -2.23
CA GLN A 65 10.41 26.42 -2.02
C GLN A 65 10.96 25.72 -3.29
N TYR A 66 10.11 25.42 -4.28
CA TYR A 66 10.43 24.63 -5.46
C TYR A 66 10.63 25.46 -6.74
N GLY A 67 11.45 26.52 -6.70
CA GLY A 67 12.03 27.09 -7.90
C GLY A 67 11.37 28.32 -8.49
N GLN A 68 10.38 28.92 -7.86
CA GLN A 68 9.95 30.27 -8.19
C GLN A 68 10.24 31.21 -7.02
N HIS A 69 11.09 32.22 -7.25
CA HIS A 69 11.32 33.28 -6.28
C HIS A 69 10.08 34.18 -6.25
N PHE A 70 9.17 33.90 -5.33
CA PHE A 70 8.05 34.78 -5.06
C PHE A 70 8.54 35.96 -4.24
N ASN A 71 8.69 37.11 -4.87
CA ASN A 71 9.09 38.33 -4.20
C ASN A 71 7.86 39.17 -3.82
N PHE A 72 7.01 38.59 -2.95
CA PHE A 72 5.82 39.28 -2.45
C PHE A 72 5.87 39.41 -0.93
N GLU A 73 5.33 40.53 -0.43
CA GLU A 73 5.08 40.68 1.00
C GLU A 73 4.01 39.64 1.43
N ILE A 74 4.31 38.88 2.47
CA ILE A 74 3.45 37.78 2.94
C ILE A 74 2.67 38.24 4.16
N ILE A 75 1.34 38.15 4.09
CA ILE A 75 0.44 38.28 5.23
C ILE A 75 0.20 36.89 5.80
N ASP A 76 0.75 36.61 6.98
CA ASP A 76 0.56 35.32 7.66
C ASP A 76 -0.78 35.29 8.40
N LEU A 77 -1.69 34.38 7.98
CA LEU A 77 -3.02 34.17 8.54
C LEU A 77 -3.07 33.08 9.59
N ARG A 78 -1.94 32.41 9.83
CA ARG A 78 -1.86 31.30 10.77
C ARG A 78 -1.97 31.79 12.21
N PRO A 79 -2.48 30.97 13.15
CA PRO A 79 -2.47 31.31 14.58
C PRO A 79 -1.05 31.59 15.08
N ARG A 80 -0.88 32.69 15.80
CA ARG A 80 0.42 33.05 16.43
C ARG A 80 0.80 32.15 17.59
N SER A 81 -0.19 31.54 18.24
CA SER A 81 0.00 30.63 19.38
C SER A 81 -1.11 29.57 19.42
N TYR A 82 -0.83 28.46 20.08
CA TYR A 82 -1.76 27.36 20.30
C TYR A 82 -1.90 27.06 21.79
N LYS A 83 -3.03 26.48 22.18
CA LYS A 83 -3.28 26.04 23.56
C LYS A 83 -2.20 25.05 24.00
N LYS A 84 -1.70 25.21 25.22
CA LYS A 84 -0.81 24.21 25.84
C LYS A 84 -1.61 23.02 26.33
N VAL A 85 -1.11 21.79 26.06
CA VAL A 85 -1.79 20.51 26.41
C VAL A 85 -1.31 19.99 27.76
N GLY A 86 -0.03 20.13 28.07
CA GLY A 86 0.58 19.57 29.28
C GLY A 86 1.01 18.13 29.11
N PHE A 87 1.54 17.75 27.94
CA PHE A 87 2.13 16.43 27.71
C PHE A 87 3.27 16.14 28.69
N ARG A 88 3.30 14.92 29.20
CA ARG A 88 4.45 14.39 29.97
C ARG A 88 5.03 13.21 29.21
N SER A 89 6.27 13.34 28.72
CA SER A 89 6.98 12.31 27.98
C SER A 89 7.80 11.42 28.91
N ARG A 90 7.78 10.11 28.62
CA ARG A 90 8.66 9.10 29.22
C ARG A 90 9.73 8.63 28.20
N ILE A 91 9.77 9.24 27.04
CA ILE A 91 10.68 8.90 25.95
C ILE A 91 12.12 9.26 26.35
N LYS A 92 13.04 8.35 26.12
CA LYS A 92 14.49 8.59 26.11
C LYS A 92 14.99 8.35 24.69
N LEU A 93 15.42 9.44 24.04
CA LEU A 93 15.96 9.38 22.70
C LEU A 93 17.31 8.64 22.69
N ASP A 94 17.62 8.02 21.56
CA ASP A 94 18.88 7.27 21.34
C ASP A 94 19.12 6.15 22.37
N HIS A 95 18.03 5.53 22.85
CA HIS A 95 18.06 4.37 23.73
C HIS A 95 17.36 3.18 23.06
N GLU A 96 17.81 1.96 23.41
CA GLU A 96 17.19 0.70 22.96
C GLU A 96 16.91 -0.22 24.15
N MET A 97 15.96 -1.14 23.99
CA MET A 97 15.67 -2.16 25.02
C MET A 97 16.64 -3.32 24.87
N LYS A 98 17.42 -3.60 25.94
CA LYS A 98 18.30 -4.78 26.05
C LYS A 98 18.05 -5.51 27.34
N GLY A 99 17.71 -6.79 27.27
CA GLY A 99 17.46 -7.60 28.46
C GLY A 99 16.38 -6.99 29.41
N GLY A 100 15.35 -6.34 28.86
CA GLY A 100 14.31 -5.68 29.64
C GLY A 100 14.69 -4.31 30.24
N LYS A 101 15.90 -3.80 29.96
CA LYS A 101 16.38 -2.48 30.40
C LYS A 101 16.59 -1.54 29.23
N LEU A 102 16.29 -0.27 29.43
CA LEU A 102 16.54 0.79 28.47
C LEU A 102 17.99 1.27 28.58
N VAL A 103 18.79 1.07 27.53
CA VAL A 103 20.22 1.40 27.49
C VAL A 103 20.52 2.38 26.36
N PRO A 104 21.53 3.28 26.50
CA PRO A 104 21.95 4.16 25.42
C PRO A 104 22.48 3.36 24.21
N THR A 105 22.14 3.77 22.99
CA THR A 105 22.61 3.14 21.75
C THR A 105 24.04 3.57 21.36
N GLY A 106 24.54 4.66 21.95
CA GLY A 106 25.75 5.34 21.50
C GLY A 106 25.60 6.15 20.20
N LYS A 107 24.38 6.27 19.68
CA LYS A 107 24.02 7.07 18.50
C LYS A 107 23.32 8.36 18.96
N THR A 108 23.25 9.36 18.08
CA THR A 108 22.67 10.69 18.35
C THR A 108 21.61 11.11 17.35
N TYR A 109 21.28 10.24 16.38
CA TYR A 109 20.43 10.60 15.25
C TYR A 109 18.99 10.99 15.64
N GLN A 110 18.44 10.44 16.73
CA GLN A 110 17.10 10.83 17.18
C GLN A 110 17.12 12.24 17.77
N GLN A 111 18.14 12.58 18.55
CA GLN A 111 18.32 13.92 19.10
C GLN A 111 18.64 14.94 17.99
N GLU A 112 19.43 14.57 16.99
CA GLU A 112 19.71 15.41 15.82
C GLU A 112 18.43 15.68 15.03
N ALA A 113 17.62 14.64 14.81
CA ALA A 113 16.33 14.78 14.13
C ALA A 113 15.39 15.73 14.88
N ILE A 114 15.27 15.62 16.20
CA ILE A 114 14.48 16.55 17.03
C ILE A 114 14.99 17.97 16.90
N THR A 115 16.29 18.18 16.95
CA THR A 115 16.91 19.51 16.78
C THR A 115 16.58 20.09 15.41
N ALA A 116 16.69 19.29 14.35
CA ALA A 116 16.34 19.71 12.99
C ALA A 116 14.84 20.06 12.86
N LEU A 117 13.95 19.25 13.46
CA LEU A 117 12.50 19.51 13.48
C LEU A 117 12.17 20.83 14.19
N HIS A 118 12.88 21.19 15.27
CA HIS A 118 12.68 22.48 15.95
C HIS A 118 13.14 23.68 15.11
N GLY A 119 14.17 23.51 14.29
CA GLY A 119 14.68 24.54 13.39
C GLY A 119 13.82 24.75 12.14
N ALA A 120 12.93 23.81 11.80
CA ALA A 120 12.11 23.85 10.60
C ALA A 120 10.69 24.40 10.86
N ARG A 121 10.00 24.77 9.78
CA ARG A 121 8.59 25.23 9.81
C ARG A 121 7.59 24.14 9.42
N GLY A 122 8.07 23.00 8.98
CA GLY A 122 7.38 21.82 8.48
C GLY A 122 8.27 21.06 7.51
N GLY A 123 7.92 19.82 7.16
CA GLY A 123 8.64 19.03 6.17
C GLY A 123 8.53 17.54 6.36
N VAL A 124 9.51 16.82 5.83
CA VAL A 124 9.59 15.37 5.80
C VAL A 124 10.74 14.88 6.69
N LEU A 125 10.45 13.92 7.55
CA LEU A 125 11.43 13.16 8.32
C LEU A 125 11.64 11.80 7.65
N GLU A 126 12.80 11.60 7.06
CA GLU A 126 13.17 10.39 6.33
C GLU A 126 14.07 9.51 7.17
N LEU A 127 13.51 8.43 7.73
CA LEU A 127 14.26 7.48 8.55
C LEU A 127 13.98 6.05 8.13
N ALA A 128 15.01 5.22 8.10
CA ALA A 128 14.87 3.80 7.82
C ALA A 128 13.88 3.11 8.78
N CYS A 129 13.35 1.97 8.35
CA CYS A 129 12.48 1.17 9.21
C CYS A 129 13.22 0.77 10.50
N GLY A 130 12.55 0.94 11.65
CA GLY A 130 13.13 0.58 12.95
C GLY A 130 13.95 1.68 13.63
N LEU A 131 14.27 2.80 12.99
CA LEU A 131 15.01 3.91 13.60
C LEU A 131 14.17 4.80 14.51
N GLY A 132 12.93 4.43 14.83
CA GLY A 132 12.12 5.11 15.84
C GLY A 132 11.40 6.37 15.37
N LYS A 133 10.96 6.45 14.09
CA LYS A 133 10.15 7.56 13.56
C LYS A 133 9.01 7.96 14.51
N THR A 134 8.25 6.97 14.99
CA THR A 134 7.13 7.16 15.92
C THR A 134 7.59 7.80 17.24
N VAL A 135 8.71 7.35 17.78
CA VAL A 135 9.29 7.86 19.04
C VAL A 135 9.70 9.32 18.89
N ILE A 136 10.39 9.65 17.78
CA ILE A 136 10.81 11.03 17.47
C ILE A 136 9.59 11.94 17.32
N ALA A 137 8.58 11.50 16.57
CA ALA A 137 7.37 12.29 16.36
C ALA A 137 6.60 12.55 17.68
N LEU A 138 6.46 11.54 18.54
CA LEU A 138 5.81 11.68 19.85
C LEU A 138 6.60 12.59 20.78
N GLN A 139 7.93 12.49 20.80
CA GLN A 139 8.77 13.40 21.57
C GLN A 139 8.63 14.84 21.06
N PHE A 140 8.68 15.06 19.75
CA PHE A 140 8.49 16.38 19.16
C PHE A 140 7.12 17.00 19.48
N ILE A 141 6.03 16.19 19.43
CA ILE A 141 4.70 16.61 19.84
C ILE A 141 4.70 17.04 21.31
N ALA A 142 5.33 16.25 22.18
CA ALA A 142 5.40 16.57 23.62
C ALA A 142 6.17 17.88 23.89
N GLU A 143 7.28 18.12 23.21
CA GLU A 143 8.09 19.33 23.36
C GLU A 143 7.40 20.58 22.83
N LYS A 144 6.73 20.50 21.67
CA LYS A 144 5.90 21.60 21.15
C LYS A 144 4.72 21.90 22.07
N ASN A 145 4.21 20.87 22.75
CA ASN A 145 3.18 20.96 23.77
C ASN A 145 1.90 21.68 23.30
N THR A 146 1.46 21.39 22.08
CA THR A 146 0.27 21.95 21.45
C THR A 146 -0.65 20.83 20.97
N PRO A 147 -1.96 21.06 20.76
CA PRO A 147 -2.84 20.04 20.23
C PRO A 147 -2.28 19.47 18.93
N ALA A 148 -2.25 18.14 18.82
CA ALA A 148 -1.66 17.43 17.71
C ALA A 148 -2.65 16.44 17.06
N LEU A 149 -2.58 16.33 15.73
CA LEU A 149 -3.30 15.35 14.91
C LEU A 149 -2.31 14.39 14.27
N ILE A 150 -2.48 13.10 14.48
CA ILE A 150 -1.72 12.04 13.82
C ILE A 150 -2.61 11.41 12.75
N LEU A 151 -2.13 11.33 11.53
CA LEU A 151 -2.83 10.74 10.39
C LEU A 151 -2.16 9.44 9.96
N VAL A 152 -2.96 8.38 9.83
CA VAL A 152 -2.50 7.04 9.45
C VAL A 152 -3.35 6.49 8.30
N ASP A 153 -2.81 5.53 7.55
CA ASP A 153 -3.52 4.96 6.39
C ASP A 153 -4.64 3.98 6.77
N ASN A 154 -4.45 3.20 7.83
CA ASN A 154 -5.37 2.12 8.17
C ASN A 154 -5.53 1.94 9.68
N THR A 155 -6.53 1.12 10.07
CA THR A 155 -6.89 0.84 11.46
C THR A 155 -5.78 0.15 12.23
N GLN A 156 -4.99 -0.69 11.59
CA GLN A 156 -3.88 -1.40 12.24
C GLN A 156 -2.78 -0.43 12.69
N LEU A 157 -2.42 0.53 11.84
CA LEU A 157 -1.49 1.61 12.20
C LEU A 157 -2.08 2.50 13.28
N LEU A 158 -3.40 2.75 13.25
CA LEU A 158 -4.08 3.52 14.30
C LEU A 158 -3.91 2.84 15.67
N ASP A 159 -4.13 1.52 15.76
CA ASP A 159 -3.94 0.75 17.00
C ASP A 159 -2.47 0.76 17.46
N GLN A 160 -1.52 0.69 16.53
CA GLN A 160 -0.08 0.78 16.84
C GLN A 160 0.27 2.15 17.43
N TRP A 161 -0.23 3.23 16.83
CA TRP A 161 -0.02 4.58 17.35
C TRP A 161 -0.66 4.79 18.72
N GLN A 162 -1.89 4.28 18.96
CA GLN A 162 -2.52 4.32 20.28
C GLN A 162 -1.66 3.62 21.34
N LYS A 163 -1.13 2.42 21.03
CA LYS A 163 -0.23 1.69 21.93
C LYS A 163 1.06 2.46 22.19
N ALA A 164 1.68 3.00 21.13
CA ALA A 164 2.89 3.80 21.26
C ALA A 164 2.66 5.02 22.16
N VAL A 165 1.57 5.75 21.96
CA VAL A 165 1.17 6.88 22.79
C VAL A 165 0.97 6.47 24.25
N ALA A 166 0.19 5.41 24.52
CA ALA A 166 -0.07 4.93 25.87
C ALA A 166 1.21 4.54 26.63
N ASN A 167 2.17 3.97 25.92
CA ASN A 167 3.45 3.55 26.48
C ASN A 167 4.42 4.71 26.74
N THR A 168 4.30 5.82 26.00
CA THR A 168 5.33 6.87 25.98
C THR A 168 4.88 8.22 26.50
N LEU A 169 3.60 8.56 26.37
CA LEU A 169 3.08 9.86 26.76
C LEU A 169 1.96 9.74 27.82
N SER A 170 1.94 10.69 28.75
CA SER A 170 0.78 10.95 29.58
C SER A 170 0.08 12.21 29.05
N ILE A 171 -1.21 12.10 28.75
CA ILE A 171 -1.98 13.13 28.07
C ILE A 171 -3.20 13.52 28.90
N PRO A 172 -3.30 14.77 29.38
CA PRO A 172 -4.51 15.24 30.05
C PRO A 172 -5.74 15.13 29.13
N GLY A 173 -6.79 14.46 29.63
CA GLY A 173 -8.03 14.26 28.87
C GLY A 173 -8.01 13.13 27.84
N GLY A 174 -6.92 12.35 27.77
CA GLY A 174 -6.81 11.17 26.91
C GLY A 174 -6.61 11.50 25.42
N VAL A 175 -6.73 10.46 24.59
CA VAL A 175 -6.56 10.50 23.13
C VAL A 175 -7.92 10.54 22.45
N GLY A 176 -8.09 11.40 21.45
CA GLY A 176 -9.27 11.44 20.58
C GLY A 176 -9.11 10.58 19.33
N LEU A 177 -10.23 10.18 18.73
CA LEU A 177 -10.28 9.40 17.51
C LEU A 177 -11.07 10.08 16.40
N ILE A 178 -10.54 10.00 15.16
CA ILE A 178 -11.24 10.38 13.93
C ILE A 178 -11.19 9.22 12.95
N GLN A 179 -12.22 8.35 13.03
CA GLN A 179 -12.29 7.14 12.21
C GLN A 179 -13.77 6.72 12.04
N GLY A 180 -14.23 6.54 10.81
CA GLY A 180 -15.63 6.22 10.54
C GLY A 180 -16.55 7.26 11.18
N ASP A 181 -17.42 6.82 12.08
CA ASP A 181 -18.38 7.67 12.81
C ASP A 181 -17.77 8.35 14.04
N SER A 182 -16.64 7.85 14.56
CA SER A 182 -15.93 8.48 15.68
C SER A 182 -15.32 9.80 15.27
N PHE A 183 -15.64 10.88 16.02
CA PHE A 183 -15.19 12.23 15.69
C PHE A 183 -14.89 13.07 16.94
N ASP A 184 -13.91 12.64 17.74
CA ASP A 184 -13.48 13.34 18.94
C ASP A 184 -12.23 14.21 18.69
N TRP A 185 -12.43 15.36 18.05
CA TRP A 185 -11.36 16.23 17.63
C TRP A 185 -10.87 17.23 18.68
N LYS A 186 -11.64 17.48 19.77
CA LYS A 186 -11.31 18.49 20.81
C LYS A 186 -10.36 17.98 21.90
N LYS A 187 -9.49 17.02 21.60
CA LYS A 187 -8.48 16.47 22.51
C LYS A 187 -7.10 17.08 22.27
N GLY A 188 -6.21 16.92 23.25
CA GLY A 188 -4.80 17.35 23.13
C GLY A 188 -4.01 16.54 22.12
N LEU A 189 -4.32 15.25 21.98
CA LEU A 189 -3.82 14.39 20.90
C LEU A 189 -4.99 13.65 20.26
N VAL A 190 -5.02 13.67 18.94
CA VAL A 190 -6.04 12.97 18.14
C VAL A 190 -5.34 12.10 17.12
N ILE A 191 -5.82 10.86 16.94
CA ILE A 191 -5.35 9.96 15.89
C ILE A 191 -6.51 9.75 14.92
N GLY A 192 -6.25 9.89 13.62
CA GLY A 192 -7.27 9.73 12.58
C GLY A 192 -6.74 9.07 11.33
N THR A 193 -7.66 8.59 10.48
CA THR A 193 -7.28 8.08 9.17
C THR A 193 -7.28 9.19 8.12
N TYR A 194 -6.32 9.15 7.19
CA TYR A 194 -6.25 10.09 6.07
C TYR A 194 -7.57 10.19 5.31
N GLN A 195 -8.21 9.02 5.05
CA GLN A 195 -9.45 8.94 4.28
C GLN A 195 -10.59 9.67 4.98
N THR A 196 -10.73 9.49 6.30
CA THR A 196 -11.82 10.14 7.07
C THR A 196 -11.62 11.66 7.12
N VAL A 197 -10.38 12.12 7.35
CA VAL A 197 -10.08 13.56 7.39
C VAL A 197 -10.25 14.18 6.01
N ALA A 198 -9.67 13.57 4.96
CA ALA A 198 -9.79 14.07 3.59
C ALA A 198 -11.24 14.17 3.13
N LYS A 199 -12.07 13.17 3.41
CA LYS A 199 -13.51 13.18 3.12
C LYS A 199 -14.20 14.38 3.78
N ARG A 200 -13.94 14.62 5.08
CA ARG A 200 -14.54 15.76 5.80
C ARG A 200 -14.07 17.11 5.29
N VAL A 201 -12.79 17.22 4.88
CA VAL A 201 -12.26 18.43 4.25
C VAL A 201 -12.92 18.68 2.89
N ALA A 202 -13.01 17.65 2.05
CA ALA A 202 -13.63 17.74 0.72
C ALA A 202 -15.12 18.11 0.78
N GLU A 203 -15.86 17.59 1.78
CA GLU A 203 -17.27 17.87 2.02
C GLU A 203 -17.53 19.20 2.77
N GLY A 204 -16.48 19.98 3.09
CA GLY A 204 -16.61 21.23 3.84
C GLY A 204 -17.02 21.05 5.31
N ARG A 205 -16.96 19.84 5.84
CA ARG A 205 -17.27 19.51 7.25
C ARG A 205 -16.09 19.68 8.20
N TRP A 206 -14.90 19.94 7.68
CA TRP A 206 -13.71 20.33 8.44
C TRP A 206 -13.67 21.84 8.57
N THR A 207 -14.07 22.36 9.73
CA THR A 207 -14.27 23.79 9.94
C THR A 207 -12.93 24.54 10.17
N ASP A 208 -12.94 25.86 9.99
CA ASP A 208 -11.79 26.72 10.32
C ASP A 208 -11.40 26.62 11.81
N GLN A 209 -12.37 26.41 12.71
CA GLN A 209 -12.10 26.16 14.12
C GLN A 209 -11.28 24.87 14.34
N MET A 210 -11.57 23.79 13.62
CA MET A 210 -10.80 22.55 13.66
C MET A 210 -9.40 22.75 13.11
N ALA A 211 -9.28 23.44 11.97
CA ALA A 211 -8.00 23.75 11.36
C ALA A 211 -7.10 24.62 12.26
N ARG A 212 -7.67 25.50 13.05
CA ARG A 212 -6.95 26.36 14.02
C ARG A 212 -6.69 25.69 15.36
N TRP A 213 -7.36 24.60 15.66
CA TRP A 213 -7.19 23.87 16.91
C TRP A 213 -5.82 23.20 17.01
N PHE A 214 -5.43 22.51 15.95
CA PHE A 214 -4.20 21.73 15.92
C PHE A 214 -2.98 22.59 15.61
N GLY A 215 -1.99 22.57 16.51
CA GLY A 215 -0.68 23.17 16.30
C GLY A 215 0.27 22.31 15.46
N ILE A 216 0.01 20.99 15.39
CA ILE A 216 0.81 20.02 14.65
C ILE A 216 -0.09 19.01 13.96
N VAL A 217 0.25 18.64 12.72
CA VAL A 217 -0.16 17.39 12.09
C VAL A 217 1.08 16.54 11.79
N VAL A 218 0.98 15.24 12.14
CA VAL A 218 1.97 14.23 11.77
C VAL A 218 1.29 13.21 10.86
N GLY A 219 1.78 13.08 9.65
CA GLY A 219 1.33 12.06 8.70
C GLY A 219 2.30 10.89 8.68
N ASP A 220 1.84 9.70 9.03
CA ASP A 220 2.65 8.48 8.95
C ASP A 220 2.49 7.83 7.58
N GLU A 221 3.63 7.53 6.94
CA GLU A 221 3.74 6.91 5.61
C GLU A 221 2.84 7.57 4.54
N GLY A 222 2.70 8.89 4.58
CA GLY A 222 1.79 9.66 3.71
C GLY A 222 2.01 9.47 2.21
N HIS A 223 3.16 8.96 1.80
CA HIS A 223 3.50 8.65 0.40
C HIS A 223 2.69 7.46 -0.16
N HIS A 224 2.07 6.63 0.67
CA HIS A 224 1.19 5.54 0.24
C HIS A 224 -0.23 6.00 -0.12
N ILE A 225 -0.62 7.19 0.34
CA ILE A 225 -1.96 7.72 0.11
C ILE A 225 -2.07 8.24 -1.32
N ASN A 226 -3.22 7.99 -1.97
CA ASN A 226 -3.46 8.57 -3.29
C ASN A 226 -3.39 10.10 -3.25
N ALA A 227 -2.90 10.70 -4.33
CA ALA A 227 -2.61 12.12 -4.39
C ALA A 227 -3.78 13.05 -4.02
N PRO A 228 -5.04 12.83 -4.46
CA PRO A 228 -6.18 13.63 -4.03
C PRO A 228 -6.45 13.55 -2.53
N THR A 229 -6.50 12.34 -1.94
CA THR A 229 -6.75 12.15 -0.50
C THR A 229 -5.65 12.80 0.33
N PHE A 230 -4.39 12.64 -0.08
CA PHE A 230 -3.24 13.27 0.57
C PHE A 230 -3.36 14.79 0.53
N SER A 231 -3.65 15.37 -0.63
CA SER A 231 -3.78 16.83 -0.80
C SER A 231 -4.86 17.41 0.11
N TYR A 232 -6.04 16.78 0.19
CA TYR A 232 -7.10 17.24 1.10
C TYR A 232 -6.71 17.11 2.57
N SER A 233 -6.14 15.98 2.98
CA SER A 233 -5.76 15.76 4.38
C SER A 233 -4.58 16.63 4.82
N SER A 234 -3.65 16.96 3.90
CA SER A 234 -2.51 17.83 4.17
C SER A 234 -2.93 19.26 4.48
N ASN A 235 -4.04 19.72 3.89
CA ASN A 235 -4.57 21.06 4.08
C ASN A 235 -5.53 21.20 5.27
N CYS A 236 -5.53 20.23 6.19
CA CYS A 236 -6.48 20.21 7.30
C CYS A 236 -6.10 21.16 8.46
N ILE A 237 -4.84 21.66 8.56
CA ILE A 237 -4.41 22.53 9.67
C ILE A 237 -3.54 23.69 9.24
N TYR A 238 -3.59 24.79 10.04
CA TYR A 238 -2.69 25.94 9.91
C TYR A 238 -1.30 25.70 10.50
N GLY A 239 -1.18 24.80 11.46
CA GLY A 239 0.02 24.56 12.25
C GLY A 239 1.18 23.90 11.49
N TYR A 240 2.10 23.34 12.26
CA TYR A 240 3.26 22.60 11.78
C TYR A 240 2.82 21.32 11.08
N ARG A 241 3.41 21.03 9.93
CA ARG A 241 3.09 19.83 9.13
C ARG A 241 4.32 18.96 9.02
N LEU A 242 4.22 17.70 9.45
CA LEU A 242 5.29 16.73 9.43
C LEU A 242 4.83 15.44 8.74
N ILE A 243 5.64 14.92 7.81
CA ILE A 243 5.50 13.58 7.27
C ILE A 243 6.63 12.70 7.80
N LEU A 244 6.28 11.49 8.18
CA LEU A 244 7.23 10.42 8.50
C LEU A 244 7.29 9.46 7.32
N SER A 245 8.47 9.16 6.83
CA SER A 245 8.65 8.21 5.73
C SER A 245 9.95 7.42 5.88
N ALA A 246 9.90 6.12 5.55
CA ALA A 246 11.08 5.32 5.28
C ALA A 246 11.43 5.28 3.79
N THR A 247 10.48 5.65 2.93
CA THR A 247 10.55 5.54 1.47
C THR A 247 10.01 6.82 0.83
N PRO A 248 10.84 7.88 0.79
CA PRO A 248 10.37 9.21 0.36
C PRO A 248 9.99 9.28 -1.12
N PHE A 249 10.45 8.33 -1.93
CA PHE A 249 10.21 8.31 -3.36
C PHE A 249 9.01 7.45 -3.73
N ARG A 250 8.25 7.91 -4.72
CA ARG A 250 7.18 7.14 -5.40
C ARG A 250 7.61 6.85 -6.83
N ASP A 251 7.33 5.64 -7.30
CA ASP A 251 7.66 5.22 -8.67
C ASP A 251 6.88 6.02 -9.74
N ASP A 252 5.74 6.62 -9.36
CA ASP A 252 4.90 7.46 -10.22
C ASP A 252 5.32 8.96 -10.20
N GLY A 253 6.37 9.32 -9.47
CA GLY A 253 6.86 10.71 -9.37
C GLY A 253 5.99 11.63 -8.50
N LEU A 254 4.87 11.17 -7.95
CA LEU A 254 3.93 12.00 -7.18
C LEU A 254 4.40 12.30 -5.75
N HIS A 255 5.59 11.85 -5.33
CA HIS A 255 6.20 12.21 -4.04
C HIS A 255 6.42 13.72 -3.88
N VAL A 256 6.61 14.45 -4.98
CA VAL A 256 6.78 15.91 -4.97
C VAL A 256 5.55 16.62 -4.39
N ILE A 257 4.35 16.03 -4.48
CA ILE A 257 3.12 16.59 -3.91
C ILE A 257 3.21 16.68 -2.38
N ALA A 258 3.84 15.69 -1.74
CA ALA A 258 4.08 15.71 -0.30
C ALA A 258 4.95 16.93 0.08
N HIS A 259 6.00 17.18 -0.67
CA HIS A 259 6.86 18.33 -0.45
C HIS A 259 6.15 19.67 -0.69
N PHE A 260 5.30 19.77 -1.70
CA PHE A 260 4.52 21.01 -1.95
C PHE A 260 3.58 21.36 -0.80
N HIS A 261 3.03 20.35 -0.10
CA HIS A 261 2.13 20.59 1.03
C HIS A 261 2.84 20.68 2.38
N MET A 262 3.92 19.94 2.59
CA MET A 262 4.55 19.77 3.88
C MET A 262 5.89 20.51 4.04
N GLY A 263 6.64 20.66 2.95
CA GLY A 263 7.98 21.24 2.91
C GLY A 263 9.06 20.21 2.59
N ASN A 264 10.31 20.67 2.57
CA ASN A 264 11.48 19.86 2.22
C ASN A 264 11.77 18.78 3.27
N THR A 265 12.67 17.84 2.91
CA THR A 265 13.25 16.91 3.86
C THR A 265 14.05 17.68 4.91
N ILE A 266 13.67 17.50 6.18
CA ILE A 266 14.27 18.18 7.34
C ILE A 266 15.49 17.42 7.85
N TYR A 267 15.34 16.09 7.95
CA TYR A 267 16.39 15.20 8.41
C TYR A 267 16.25 13.87 7.70
N ARG A 268 17.38 13.26 7.36
CA ARG A 268 17.43 11.99 6.64
C ARG A 268 18.49 11.07 7.22
N ASP A 269 18.08 9.86 7.60
CA ASP A 269 18.96 8.72 7.88
C ASP A 269 18.25 7.43 7.44
N LEU A 270 18.65 6.91 6.30
CA LEU A 270 18.10 5.67 5.72
C LEU A 270 19.06 4.49 5.87
N LYS A 271 20.18 4.66 6.60
CA LYS A 271 21.17 3.60 6.83
C LYS A 271 20.58 2.50 7.70
N GLN A 272 20.89 1.28 7.34
CA GLN A 272 20.56 0.08 8.10
C GLN A 272 21.85 -0.48 8.71
N ASP A 273 21.78 -0.89 9.97
CA ASP A 273 22.94 -1.49 10.67
C ASP A 273 23.28 -2.90 10.14
N LEU A 274 22.27 -3.60 9.61
CA LEU A 274 22.41 -4.96 9.12
C LEU A 274 22.36 -4.97 7.59
N LYS A 275 23.31 -5.67 6.96
CA LYS A 275 23.26 -5.95 5.51
C LYS A 275 22.74 -7.37 5.30
N PRO A 276 21.68 -7.57 4.48
CA PRO A 276 21.15 -8.90 4.21
C PRO A 276 22.01 -9.65 3.21
N GLU A 277 22.04 -10.96 3.33
CA GLU A 277 22.48 -11.86 2.26
C GLU A 277 21.31 -12.01 1.26
N ILE A 278 21.49 -11.50 0.04
CA ILE A 278 20.45 -11.53 -0.99
C ILE A 278 20.78 -12.61 -2.01
N THR A 279 19.84 -13.51 -2.28
CA THR A 279 20.00 -14.59 -3.26
C THR A 279 18.82 -14.64 -4.23
N PHE A 280 19.11 -14.61 -5.51
CA PHE A 280 18.14 -14.89 -6.57
C PHE A 280 18.21 -16.38 -6.93
N HIS A 281 17.08 -17.08 -6.86
CA HIS A 281 16.94 -18.49 -7.17
C HIS A 281 16.21 -18.67 -8.48
N TRP A 282 16.88 -19.31 -9.45
CA TRP A 282 16.22 -19.74 -10.67
C TRP A 282 15.37 -20.97 -10.39
N THR A 283 14.05 -20.87 -10.53
CA THR A 283 13.13 -21.97 -10.26
C THR A 283 13.07 -22.98 -11.42
N GLY A 284 13.40 -22.55 -12.63
CA GLY A 284 13.24 -23.31 -13.85
C GLY A 284 11.78 -23.43 -14.34
N PHE A 285 10.85 -22.83 -13.61
CA PHE A 285 9.44 -22.82 -13.99
C PHE A 285 9.21 -21.90 -15.18
N ALA A 286 8.61 -22.45 -16.26
CA ALA A 286 8.20 -21.75 -17.46
C ALA A 286 6.76 -22.08 -17.81
N LEU A 287 6.07 -21.21 -18.55
CA LEU A 287 4.73 -21.48 -19.06
C LEU A 287 4.79 -22.38 -20.29
N ASP A 288 3.97 -23.43 -20.32
CA ASP A 288 3.73 -24.20 -21.53
C ASP A 288 2.72 -23.47 -22.43
N LEU A 289 3.24 -22.66 -23.35
CA LEU A 289 2.43 -21.87 -24.27
C LEU A 289 1.78 -22.69 -25.40
N ASN A 290 2.05 -24.01 -25.46
CA ASN A 290 1.34 -24.93 -26.37
C ASN A 290 0.04 -25.48 -25.73
N ASN A 291 -0.14 -25.26 -24.42
CA ASN A 291 -1.31 -25.71 -23.70
C ASN A 291 -2.37 -24.59 -23.65
N ALA A 292 -3.54 -24.82 -24.25
CA ALA A 292 -4.64 -23.85 -24.28
C ALA A 292 -5.11 -23.43 -22.87
N ALA A 293 -5.15 -24.36 -21.91
CA ALA A 293 -5.52 -24.05 -20.53
C ALA A 293 -4.50 -23.11 -19.85
N THR A 294 -3.19 -23.26 -20.16
CA THR A 294 -2.14 -22.35 -19.70
C THR A 294 -2.36 -20.95 -20.25
N ILE A 295 -2.67 -20.82 -21.54
CA ILE A 295 -2.91 -19.54 -22.19
C ILE A 295 -4.16 -18.88 -21.57
N ALA A 296 -5.29 -19.60 -21.48
CA ALA A 296 -6.52 -19.11 -20.90
C ALA A 296 -6.34 -18.67 -19.44
N GLY A 297 -5.58 -19.45 -18.66
CA GLY A 297 -5.30 -19.17 -17.25
C GLY A 297 -4.28 -18.08 -16.98
N THR A 298 -3.52 -17.61 -17.98
CA THR A 298 -2.42 -16.65 -17.76
C THR A 298 -2.49 -15.41 -18.65
N HIS A 299 -3.27 -15.44 -19.74
CA HIS A 299 -3.36 -14.32 -20.69
C HIS A 299 -4.74 -13.63 -20.63
N THR A 300 -4.79 -12.39 -21.05
CA THR A 300 -6.04 -11.66 -21.31
C THR A 300 -6.64 -12.10 -22.65
N ILE A 301 -7.91 -11.79 -22.89
CA ILE A 301 -8.62 -12.04 -24.16
C ILE A 301 -7.83 -11.46 -25.35
N GLY A 302 -7.14 -10.32 -25.17
CA GLY A 302 -6.25 -9.72 -26.19
C GLY A 302 -4.86 -10.37 -26.31
N GLY A 303 -4.64 -11.58 -25.78
CA GLY A 303 -3.40 -12.36 -25.92
C GLY A 303 -2.20 -11.81 -25.12
N LYS A 304 -2.39 -10.85 -24.22
CA LYS A 304 -1.33 -10.31 -23.35
C LYS A 304 -1.24 -11.10 -22.04
N LEU A 305 -0.04 -11.44 -21.60
CA LEU A 305 0.20 -12.06 -20.31
C LEU A 305 -0.29 -11.15 -19.17
N SER A 306 -1.14 -11.68 -18.30
CA SER A 306 -1.69 -10.98 -17.12
C SER A 306 -0.94 -11.37 -15.87
N ILE A 307 -0.31 -10.40 -15.20
CA ILE A 307 0.44 -10.64 -13.95
C ILE A 307 -0.48 -11.17 -12.84
N SER A 308 -1.72 -10.68 -12.74
CA SER A 308 -2.69 -11.16 -11.76
C SER A 308 -3.14 -12.59 -12.01
N LYS A 309 -3.41 -12.98 -13.27
CA LYS A 309 -3.70 -14.36 -13.63
C LYS A 309 -2.49 -15.27 -13.41
N LEU A 310 -1.30 -14.79 -13.73
CA LEU A 310 -0.05 -15.52 -13.50
C LEU A 310 0.18 -15.81 -12.01
N ALA A 311 -0.11 -14.85 -11.13
CA ALA A 311 0.00 -15.05 -9.69
C ALA A 311 -0.91 -16.19 -9.20
N VAL A 312 -2.14 -16.29 -9.71
CA VAL A 312 -3.05 -17.42 -9.43
C VAL A 312 -2.49 -18.72 -9.99
N TRP A 313 -1.93 -18.70 -11.22
CA TRP A 313 -1.36 -19.87 -11.87
C TRP A 313 -0.15 -20.43 -11.10
N PHE A 314 0.66 -19.60 -10.46
CA PHE A 314 1.77 -20.03 -9.60
C PHE A 314 1.30 -20.95 -8.46
N GLY A 315 0.14 -20.68 -7.89
CA GLY A 315 -0.46 -21.52 -6.87
C GLY A 315 -0.83 -22.94 -7.33
N ARG A 316 -0.89 -23.19 -8.66
CA ARG A 316 -1.21 -24.49 -9.26
C ARG A 316 0.02 -25.29 -9.66
N CYS A 317 1.20 -24.67 -9.69
CA CYS A 317 2.42 -25.31 -10.13
C CYS A 317 3.10 -26.08 -9.00
N ARG A 318 2.78 -27.36 -8.84
CA ARG A 318 3.32 -28.22 -7.77
C ARG A 318 4.85 -28.23 -7.72
N PRO A 319 5.60 -28.39 -8.83
CA PRO A 319 7.07 -28.38 -8.78
C PRO A 319 7.64 -27.06 -8.25
N ARG A 320 7.00 -25.93 -8.59
CA ARG A 320 7.39 -24.62 -8.09
C ARG A 320 7.13 -24.47 -6.59
N LEU A 321 5.96 -24.92 -6.12
CA LEU A 321 5.61 -24.93 -4.70
C LEU A 321 6.59 -25.81 -3.90
N ASP A 322 6.92 -27.00 -4.39
CA ASP A 322 7.88 -27.89 -3.75
C ASP A 322 9.29 -27.28 -3.70
N PHE A 323 9.69 -26.54 -4.72
CA PHE A 323 10.95 -25.79 -4.72
C PHE A 323 10.98 -24.74 -3.59
N ILE A 324 9.92 -23.93 -3.47
CA ILE A 324 9.80 -22.93 -2.40
C ILE A 324 9.81 -23.58 -1.02
N LEU A 325 9.04 -24.66 -0.83
CA LEU A 325 9.01 -25.41 0.43
C LEU A 325 10.37 -26.01 0.80
N ASN A 326 11.14 -26.45 -0.19
CA ASN A 326 12.50 -26.92 0.05
C ASN A 326 13.42 -25.80 0.54
N ARG A 327 13.31 -24.59 -0.04
CA ARG A 327 14.05 -23.42 0.46
C ARG A 327 13.68 -23.07 1.90
N ILE A 328 12.38 -23.11 2.23
CA ILE A 328 11.90 -22.90 3.60
C ILE A 328 12.54 -23.93 4.55
N ARG A 329 12.53 -25.22 4.18
CA ARG A 329 13.12 -26.28 5.01
C ARG A 329 14.61 -26.09 5.25
N VAL A 330 15.37 -25.71 4.22
CA VAL A 330 16.81 -25.41 4.33
C VAL A 330 17.03 -24.29 5.35
N ARG A 331 16.31 -23.18 5.25
CA ARG A 331 16.46 -22.05 6.17
C ARG A 331 15.97 -22.36 7.58
N LEU A 332 14.92 -23.18 7.69
CA LEU A 332 14.42 -23.64 8.99
C LEU A 332 15.43 -24.53 9.71
N ALA A 333 16.14 -25.42 8.97
CA ALA A 333 17.22 -26.26 9.52
C ALA A 333 18.40 -25.41 10.06
N GLU A 334 18.64 -24.22 9.50
CA GLU A 334 19.60 -23.25 10.04
C GLU A 334 19.10 -22.58 11.33
N GLY A 335 17.92 -22.90 11.82
CA GLY A 335 17.31 -22.32 13.02
C GLY A 335 16.76 -20.91 12.80
N ARG A 336 16.38 -20.55 11.58
CA ARG A 336 15.86 -19.21 11.20
C ARG A 336 14.36 -19.07 11.44
N LYS A 337 13.92 -17.81 11.54
CA LYS A 337 12.50 -17.44 11.56
C LYS A 337 12.13 -16.78 10.23
N ILE A 338 11.18 -17.38 9.53
CA ILE A 338 10.97 -17.16 8.09
C ILE A 338 9.63 -16.48 7.84
N LEU A 339 9.67 -15.42 7.05
CA LEU A 339 8.50 -14.79 6.44
C LEU A 339 8.48 -15.09 4.94
N VAL A 340 7.45 -15.79 4.48
CA VAL A 340 7.23 -16.13 3.06
C VAL A 340 6.19 -15.19 2.50
N LEU A 341 6.52 -14.49 1.42
CA LEU A 341 5.68 -13.46 0.82
C LEU A 341 5.25 -13.84 -0.60
N SER A 342 3.95 -13.76 -0.87
CA SER A 342 3.38 -13.88 -2.21
C SER A 342 2.27 -12.85 -2.44
N ASN A 343 2.00 -12.51 -3.70
CA ASN A 343 0.84 -11.74 -4.12
C ASN A 343 -0.43 -12.59 -4.27
N SER A 344 -0.30 -13.92 -4.29
CA SER A 344 -1.39 -14.87 -4.45
C SER A 344 -1.80 -15.50 -3.13
N VAL A 345 -3.08 -15.33 -2.76
CA VAL A 345 -3.66 -16.05 -1.61
C VAL A 345 -3.63 -17.56 -1.84
N ASP A 346 -3.94 -18.02 -3.06
CA ASP A 346 -4.01 -19.43 -3.39
C ASP A 346 -2.64 -20.10 -3.32
N GLU A 347 -1.57 -19.41 -3.74
CA GLU A 347 -0.21 -19.91 -3.57
C GLU A 347 0.14 -20.12 -2.10
N LEU A 348 -0.18 -19.14 -1.23
CA LEU A 348 0.09 -19.25 0.20
C LEU A 348 -0.75 -20.35 0.87
N VAL A 349 -2.01 -20.51 0.46
CA VAL A 349 -2.89 -21.59 0.94
C VAL A 349 -2.33 -22.95 0.55
N ASN A 350 -1.88 -23.11 -0.70
CA ASN A 350 -1.30 -24.36 -1.18
C ASN A 350 0.04 -24.66 -0.54
N LEU A 351 0.90 -23.66 -0.32
CA LEU A 351 2.13 -23.84 0.44
C LEU A 351 1.84 -24.34 1.87
N LEU A 352 0.86 -23.75 2.56
CA LEU A 352 0.46 -24.22 3.89
C LEU A 352 -0.17 -25.60 3.87
N ALA A 353 -1.03 -25.90 2.88
CA ALA A 353 -1.65 -27.22 2.74
C ALA A 353 -0.58 -28.31 2.60
N ILE A 354 0.33 -28.13 1.64
CA ILE A 354 1.42 -29.09 1.41
C ILE A 354 2.35 -29.17 2.62
N TRP A 355 2.61 -28.06 3.29
CA TRP A 355 3.39 -28.02 4.53
C TRP A 355 2.79 -28.88 5.62
N ASN A 356 1.47 -28.87 5.78
CA ASN A 356 0.73 -29.65 6.77
C ASN A 356 0.45 -31.10 6.31
N GLY A 357 0.92 -31.53 5.14
CA GLY A 357 0.61 -32.84 4.56
C GLY A 357 -0.82 -32.98 4.05
N ALA A 358 -1.55 -31.87 3.90
CA ALA A 358 -2.89 -31.84 3.32
C ALA A 358 -2.83 -31.74 1.78
N PRO A 359 -3.88 -32.15 1.06
CA PRO A 359 -3.98 -31.91 -0.38
C PRO A 359 -3.92 -30.41 -0.68
N ASP A 360 -3.41 -30.02 -1.85
CA ASP A 360 -3.52 -28.63 -2.29
C ASP A 360 -4.98 -28.23 -2.57
N LEU A 361 -5.25 -26.91 -2.62
CA LEU A 361 -6.60 -26.38 -2.77
C LEU A 361 -7.35 -26.97 -3.97
N TYR A 362 -6.68 -27.15 -5.09
CA TYR A 362 -7.30 -27.60 -6.34
C TYR A 362 -7.54 -29.11 -6.36
N SER A 363 -6.70 -29.88 -5.66
CA SER A 363 -6.91 -31.32 -5.44
C SER A 363 -8.01 -31.56 -4.40
N ALA A 364 -8.10 -30.74 -3.35
CA ALA A 364 -9.10 -30.85 -2.30
C ALA A 364 -10.49 -30.35 -2.72
N VAL A 365 -10.53 -29.32 -3.57
CA VAL A 365 -11.76 -28.64 -4.02
C VAL A 365 -11.79 -28.61 -5.54
N PRO A 366 -12.15 -29.70 -6.20
CA PRO A 366 -12.29 -29.73 -7.64
C PRO A 366 -13.37 -28.75 -8.10
N TYR A 367 -13.23 -28.22 -9.33
CA TYR A 367 -14.21 -27.31 -9.90
C TYR A 367 -15.56 -28.02 -10.01
N PRO A 368 -16.66 -27.45 -9.49
CA PRO A 368 -17.97 -28.08 -9.55
C PRO A 368 -18.45 -28.19 -10.99
N THR A 369 -19.30 -29.17 -11.23
CA THR A 369 -19.99 -29.39 -12.51
C THR A 369 -21.41 -28.87 -12.44
N GLU A 370 -22.09 -28.88 -13.58
CA GLU A 370 -23.52 -28.55 -13.68
C GLU A 370 -24.38 -29.41 -12.76
N GLN A 371 -24.02 -30.68 -12.60
CA GLN A 371 -24.73 -31.64 -11.72
C GLN A 371 -24.62 -31.20 -10.25
N ASP A 372 -23.49 -30.65 -9.81
CA ASP A 372 -23.30 -30.14 -8.43
C ASP A 372 -24.26 -28.99 -8.09
N VAL A 373 -24.76 -28.26 -9.07
CA VAL A 373 -25.74 -27.17 -8.90
C VAL A 373 -27.15 -27.54 -9.34
N GLY A 374 -27.38 -28.82 -9.68
CA GLY A 374 -28.70 -29.35 -10.07
C GLY A 374 -29.16 -28.91 -11.46
N GLU A 375 -28.23 -28.61 -12.35
CA GLU A 375 -28.53 -28.12 -13.72
C GLU A 375 -28.09 -29.15 -14.77
N THR A 376 -28.73 -29.08 -15.92
CA THR A 376 -28.42 -29.94 -17.09
C THR A 376 -27.80 -29.17 -18.26
N VAL A 377 -27.89 -27.84 -18.21
CA VAL A 377 -27.33 -26.95 -19.22
C VAL A 377 -25.87 -26.63 -18.84
N PRO A 378 -24.93 -26.71 -19.81
CA PRO A 378 -23.55 -26.31 -19.54
C PRO A 378 -23.43 -24.92 -18.93
N GLY A 379 -22.56 -24.76 -17.94
CA GLY A 379 -22.33 -23.46 -17.29
C GLY A 379 -21.17 -22.72 -17.97
N GLU A 380 -21.44 -21.53 -18.47
CA GLU A 380 -20.42 -20.64 -19.04
C GLU A 380 -20.66 -19.21 -18.55
N LYS A 381 -19.67 -18.65 -17.84
CA LYS A 381 -19.77 -17.29 -17.32
C LYS A 381 -19.23 -16.29 -18.34
N LEU A 382 -20.10 -15.38 -18.78
CA LEU A 382 -19.74 -14.24 -19.60
C LEU A 382 -19.09 -13.14 -18.77
N ASP A 383 -18.26 -12.31 -19.36
CA ASP A 383 -17.81 -11.07 -18.72
C ASP A 383 -18.91 -10.00 -18.75
N GLY A 384 -18.69 -8.87 -18.04
CA GLY A 384 -19.73 -7.85 -17.90
C GLY A 384 -20.11 -7.18 -19.21
N ASP A 385 -19.15 -6.94 -20.11
CA ASP A 385 -19.36 -6.27 -21.40
C ASP A 385 -20.07 -7.20 -22.38
N GLU A 386 -19.73 -8.49 -22.38
CA GLU A 386 -20.38 -9.54 -23.16
C GLU A 386 -21.84 -9.72 -22.72
N LEU A 387 -22.08 -9.80 -21.43
CA LEU A 387 -23.43 -9.94 -20.86
C LEU A 387 -24.32 -8.73 -21.23
N GLU A 388 -23.82 -7.52 -21.06
CA GLU A 388 -24.53 -6.28 -21.41
C GLU A 388 -24.87 -6.23 -22.90
N SER A 389 -23.93 -6.63 -23.76
CA SER A 389 -24.14 -6.70 -25.21
C SER A 389 -25.26 -7.67 -25.59
N ILE A 390 -25.29 -8.85 -24.97
CA ILE A 390 -26.29 -9.91 -25.22
C ILE A 390 -27.67 -9.48 -24.69
N GLU A 391 -27.74 -8.90 -23.52
CA GLU A 391 -28.98 -8.37 -22.94
C GLU A 391 -29.58 -7.22 -23.78
N ASN A 392 -28.72 -6.32 -24.28
CA ASN A 392 -29.14 -5.25 -25.18
C ASN A 392 -29.66 -5.78 -26.52
N ARG A 393 -28.99 -6.82 -27.06
CA ARG A 393 -29.46 -7.49 -28.26
C ARG A 393 -30.82 -8.14 -28.05
N TYR A 394 -31.03 -8.82 -26.92
CA TYR A 394 -32.35 -9.42 -26.57
C TYR A 394 -33.48 -8.38 -26.54
N LYS A 395 -33.26 -7.27 -25.86
CA LYS A 395 -34.22 -6.16 -25.79
C LYS A 395 -34.59 -5.61 -27.17
N LEU A 396 -33.58 -5.46 -28.04
CA LEU A 396 -33.80 -5.00 -29.42
C LEU A 396 -34.69 -5.99 -30.21
N LEU A 397 -34.47 -7.29 -30.06
CA LEU A 397 -35.28 -8.31 -30.73
C LEU A 397 -36.73 -8.34 -30.20
N GLU A 398 -36.93 -8.12 -28.90
CA GLU A 398 -38.29 -7.93 -28.33
C GLU A 398 -39.04 -6.74 -28.96
N GLU A 399 -38.34 -5.62 -29.18
CA GLU A 399 -38.91 -4.46 -29.84
C GLU A 399 -39.27 -4.75 -31.31
N VAL A 400 -38.40 -5.49 -32.00
CA VAL A 400 -38.66 -5.91 -33.39
C VAL A 400 -39.91 -6.78 -33.48
N LEU A 401 -40.13 -7.71 -32.53
CA LEU A 401 -41.33 -8.57 -32.50
C LEU A 401 -42.64 -7.79 -32.25
N LYS A 402 -42.57 -6.65 -31.60
CA LYS A 402 -43.76 -5.77 -31.37
C LYS A 402 -44.22 -5.05 -32.63
N SER A 403 -43.45 -5.08 -33.73
CA SER A 403 -43.79 -4.41 -34.97
C SER A 403 -44.97 -5.10 -35.68
N LYS A 404 -46.06 -4.36 -35.95
CA LYS A 404 -47.27 -4.86 -36.62
C LYS A 404 -47.10 -5.30 -38.10
N HIS A 405 -45.95 -5.00 -38.70
CA HIS A 405 -45.71 -5.26 -40.12
C HIS A 405 -44.57 -6.30 -40.37
N LEU A 406 -44.27 -7.12 -39.37
CA LEU A 406 -43.22 -8.15 -39.50
C LEU A 406 -43.76 -9.36 -40.28
N GLY A 407 -43.15 -9.70 -41.41
CA GLY A 407 -43.50 -10.91 -42.16
C GLY A 407 -43.17 -12.18 -41.38
N GLU A 408 -43.94 -13.27 -41.60
CA GLU A 408 -43.83 -14.52 -40.82
C GLU A 408 -42.41 -15.11 -40.81
N LEU A 409 -41.69 -15.11 -41.93
CA LEU A 409 -40.32 -15.62 -42.00
C LEU A 409 -39.37 -14.83 -41.07
N LYS A 410 -39.47 -13.50 -41.09
CA LYS A 410 -38.65 -12.61 -40.25
C LYS A 410 -39.00 -12.76 -38.78
N LYS A 411 -40.28 -12.99 -38.48
CA LYS A 411 -40.77 -13.25 -37.11
C LYS A 411 -40.17 -14.56 -36.57
N GLN A 412 -40.19 -15.65 -37.38
CA GLN A 412 -39.63 -16.93 -37.01
C GLN A 412 -38.11 -16.84 -36.79
N THR A 413 -37.36 -16.12 -37.66
CA THR A 413 -35.93 -15.91 -37.50
C THR A 413 -35.60 -15.15 -36.22
N THR A 414 -36.39 -14.10 -35.92
CA THR A 414 -36.23 -13.32 -34.66
C THR A 414 -36.49 -14.17 -33.43
N LEU A 415 -37.52 -15.02 -33.45
CA LEU A 415 -37.83 -15.95 -32.36
C LEU A 415 -36.72 -16.97 -32.13
N ASN A 416 -36.13 -17.53 -33.19
CA ASN A 416 -35.01 -18.47 -33.09
C ASN A 416 -33.80 -17.80 -32.48
N GLU A 417 -33.43 -16.58 -32.94
CA GLU A 417 -32.32 -15.82 -32.36
C GLU A 417 -32.54 -15.50 -30.88
N MET A 418 -33.79 -15.19 -30.45
CA MET A 418 -34.10 -14.97 -29.05
C MET A 418 -33.94 -16.26 -28.22
N GLN A 419 -34.34 -17.41 -28.74
CA GLN A 419 -34.18 -18.69 -28.07
C GLN A 419 -32.70 -19.04 -27.88
N ASP A 420 -31.84 -18.74 -28.88
CA ASP A 420 -30.40 -18.93 -28.77
C ASP A 420 -29.81 -18.01 -27.68
N ILE A 421 -30.26 -16.74 -27.62
CA ILE A 421 -29.84 -15.80 -26.58
C ILE A 421 -30.32 -16.26 -25.18
N GLU A 422 -31.56 -16.72 -25.04
CA GLU A 422 -32.09 -17.24 -23.78
C GLU A 422 -31.25 -18.43 -23.27
N LEU A 423 -30.81 -19.32 -24.19
CA LEU A 423 -29.92 -20.41 -23.84
C LEU A 423 -28.57 -19.90 -23.32
N VAL A 424 -27.97 -18.92 -23.99
CA VAL A 424 -26.67 -18.32 -23.59
C VAL A 424 -26.80 -17.63 -22.22
N LEU A 425 -27.88 -16.87 -21.97
CA LEU A 425 -28.15 -16.26 -20.66
C LEU A 425 -28.32 -17.32 -19.57
N LYS A 426 -28.98 -18.44 -19.88
CA LYS A 426 -29.12 -19.56 -18.94
C LYS A 426 -27.77 -20.22 -18.64
N MET A 427 -26.93 -20.41 -19.67
CA MET A 427 -25.54 -20.92 -19.47
C MET A 427 -24.74 -19.98 -18.57
N HIS A 428 -24.87 -18.67 -18.75
CA HIS A 428 -24.23 -17.69 -17.86
C HIS A 428 -24.74 -17.81 -16.41
N GLU A 429 -26.05 -17.94 -16.20
CA GLU A 429 -26.64 -18.13 -14.86
C GLU A 429 -26.10 -19.40 -14.17
N VAL A 430 -26.03 -20.52 -14.91
CA VAL A 430 -25.49 -21.79 -14.43
C VAL A 430 -23.99 -21.61 -14.09
N GLY A 431 -23.21 -20.96 -14.96
CA GLY A 431 -21.80 -20.64 -14.71
C GLY A 431 -21.59 -19.81 -13.43
N CYS A 432 -22.48 -18.83 -13.17
CA CYS A 432 -22.45 -18.06 -11.93
C CYS A 432 -22.76 -18.93 -10.69
N LYS A 433 -23.71 -19.87 -10.78
CA LYS A 433 -24.02 -20.81 -9.69
C LYS A 433 -22.85 -21.74 -9.39
N ILE A 434 -22.20 -22.28 -10.42
CA ILE A 434 -21.00 -23.13 -10.31
C ILE A 434 -19.88 -22.36 -9.63
N GLU A 435 -19.57 -21.16 -10.09
CA GLU A 435 -18.50 -20.33 -9.51
C GLU A 435 -18.81 -19.97 -8.06
N LYS A 436 -20.05 -19.65 -7.73
CA LYS A 436 -20.46 -19.39 -6.35
C LYS A 436 -20.23 -20.58 -5.45
N LEU A 437 -20.67 -21.78 -5.86
CA LEU A 437 -20.48 -23.02 -5.11
C LEU A 437 -18.99 -23.33 -4.93
N TRP A 438 -18.18 -23.14 -5.98
CA TRP A 438 -16.74 -23.36 -5.91
C TRP A 438 -16.07 -22.40 -4.90
N ASN A 439 -16.44 -21.12 -4.92
CA ASN A 439 -15.93 -20.13 -3.97
C ASN A 439 -16.31 -20.46 -2.51
N GLU A 440 -17.52 -20.99 -2.29
CA GLU A 440 -17.97 -21.46 -0.99
C GLU A 440 -17.15 -22.69 -0.52
N ARG A 441 -17.01 -23.72 -1.36
CA ARG A 441 -16.19 -24.92 -1.06
C ARG A 441 -14.72 -24.56 -0.79
N GLN A 442 -14.14 -23.64 -1.56
CA GLN A 442 -12.78 -23.14 -1.32
C GLN A 442 -12.68 -22.38 0.01
N LYS A 443 -13.69 -21.62 0.36
CA LYS A 443 -13.73 -20.91 1.65
C LYS A 443 -13.72 -21.91 2.79
N ASP A 444 -14.57 -22.92 2.73
CA ASP A 444 -14.69 -23.96 3.78
C ASP A 444 -13.36 -24.73 3.92
N TYR A 445 -12.73 -25.09 2.81
CA TYR A 445 -11.42 -25.74 2.85
C TYR A 445 -10.34 -24.86 3.50
N ARG A 446 -10.30 -23.57 3.17
CA ARG A 446 -9.36 -22.62 3.81
C ARG A 446 -9.61 -22.49 5.30
N GLU A 447 -10.87 -22.49 5.74
CA GLU A 447 -11.22 -22.46 7.17
C GLU A 447 -10.78 -23.74 7.88
N GLN A 448 -11.00 -24.91 7.28
CA GLN A 448 -10.51 -26.21 7.79
C GLN A 448 -8.97 -26.19 7.90
N LEU A 449 -8.28 -25.73 6.86
CA LEU A 449 -6.83 -25.67 6.83
C LEU A 449 -6.27 -24.74 7.92
N LEU A 450 -6.92 -23.60 8.16
CA LEU A 450 -6.54 -22.67 9.24
C LEU A 450 -6.79 -23.23 10.64
N ALA A 451 -7.74 -24.15 10.78
CA ALA A 451 -8.03 -24.85 12.03
C ALA A 451 -7.09 -26.04 12.30
N MET A 452 -6.34 -26.52 11.30
CA MET A 452 -5.39 -27.61 11.48
C MET A 452 -4.23 -27.20 12.38
N PRO A 453 -3.79 -28.09 13.29
CA PRO A 453 -2.54 -27.89 14.01
C PRO A 453 -1.37 -27.73 13.04
N SER A 454 -0.62 -26.63 13.12
CA SER A 454 0.52 -26.35 12.26
C SER A 454 1.59 -25.59 13.04
N ASP A 455 2.85 -25.84 12.72
CA ASP A 455 3.99 -25.03 13.16
C ASP A 455 4.22 -23.79 12.26
N ALA A 456 3.47 -23.69 11.16
CA ALA A 456 3.41 -22.53 10.28
C ALA A 456 2.13 -21.71 10.49
N GLY A 457 2.18 -20.41 10.14
CA GLY A 457 1.07 -19.47 10.17
C GLY A 457 0.68 -18.98 8.78
N LEU A 458 -0.59 -18.55 8.60
CA LEU A 458 -1.09 -17.97 7.36
C LEU A 458 -1.71 -16.58 7.64
N MET A 459 -1.18 -15.56 7.00
CA MET A 459 -1.62 -14.16 7.14
C MET A 459 -2.29 -13.68 5.85
N ILE A 460 -3.60 -13.82 5.81
CA ILE A 460 -4.46 -13.33 4.72
C ILE A 460 -5.55 -12.41 5.28
N ARG A 461 -6.29 -11.70 4.41
CA ARG A 461 -7.29 -10.70 4.82
C ARG A 461 -8.35 -11.21 5.80
N LYS A 462 -8.72 -12.49 5.69
CA LYS A 462 -9.77 -13.12 6.53
C LYS A 462 -9.31 -13.45 7.95
N VAL A 463 -8.01 -13.41 8.24
CA VAL A 463 -7.46 -13.67 9.58
C VAL A 463 -7.50 -12.38 10.41
N ALA A 464 -8.00 -12.44 11.63
CA ALA A 464 -8.06 -11.28 12.52
C ALA A 464 -6.66 -10.71 12.81
N VAL A 465 -6.56 -9.40 13.01
CA VAL A 465 -5.27 -8.71 13.24
C VAL A 465 -4.51 -9.29 14.44
N GLN A 466 -5.23 -9.59 15.54
CA GLN A 466 -4.64 -10.16 16.75
C GLN A 466 -4.05 -11.55 16.48
N ASP A 467 -4.75 -12.39 15.72
CA ASP A 467 -4.28 -13.72 15.37
C ASP A 467 -3.09 -13.67 14.42
N ARG A 468 -3.07 -12.73 13.47
CA ARG A 468 -1.89 -12.49 12.61
C ARG A 468 -0.65 -12.17 13.41
N MET A 469 -0.77 -11.27 14.40
CA MET A 469 0.35 -10.87 15.25
C MET A 469 0.81 -12.02 16.16
N ARG A 470 -0.13 -12.83 16.67
CA ARG A 470 0.18 -14.03 17.44
C ARG A 470 0.94 -15.05 16.60
N MET A 471 0.44 -15.38 15.41
CA MET A 471 1.12 -16.30 14.47
C MET A 471 2.53 -15.83 14.15
N LEU A 472 2.70 -14.55 13.87
CA LEU A 472 4.01 -13.98 13.55
C LEU A 472 5.02 -14.11 14.72
N LYS A 473 4.56 -14.01 15.96
CA LYS A 473 5.40 -14.20 17.16
C LYS A 473 5.71 -15.66 17.44
N GLU A 474 4.70 -16.52 17.39
CA GLU A 474 4.80 -17.90 17.86
C GLU A 474 5.34 -18.86 16.79
N LYS A 475 5.03 -18.64 15.51
CA LYS A 475 5.40 -19.54 14.43
C LYS A 475 6.79 -19.25 13.87
N ARG A 476 7.51 -20.32 13.51
CA ARG A 476 8.84 -20.18 12.88
C ARG A 476 8.74 -19.89 11.38
N VAL A 477 7.66 -20.30 10.74
CA VAL A 477 7.34 -20.02 9.34
C VAL A 477 6.02 -19.29 9.29
N THR A 478 5.94 -18.18 8.57
CA THR A 478 4.69 -17.44 8.34
C THR A 478 4.52 -17.14 6.86
N PHE A 479 3.45 -17.66 6.28
CA PHE A 479 3.02 -17.36 4.92
C PHE A 479 2.16 -16.11 4.94
N ALA A 480 2.49 -15.08 4.17
CA ALA A 480 1.81 -13.79 4.22
C ALA A 480 1.65 -13.15 2.83
N ILE A 481 0.51 -12.50 2.61
CA ILE A 481 0.33 -11.66 1.42
C ILE A 481 1.35 -10.52 1.45
N MET A 482 1.93 -10.18 0.29
CA MET A 482 2.94 -9.14 0.11
C MET A 482 2.54 -7.80 0.77
N LYS A 483 1.26 -7.45 0.75
CA LYS A 483 0.75 -6.25 1.43
C LYS A 483 1.09 -6.23 2.92
N TYR A 484 0.97 -7.35 3.63
CA TYR A 484 1.33 -7.43 5.05
C TYR A 484 2.85 -7.43 5.27
N GLY A 485 3.65 -7.89 4.31
CA GLY A 485 5.09 -7.73 4.34
C GLY A 485 5.56 -6.28 4.31
N LYS A 486 4.79 -5.41 3.63
CA LYS A 486 5.06 -3.97 3.55
C LYS A 486 4.62 -3.21 4.80
N GLU A 487 3.43 -3.51 5.32
CA GLU A 487 2.73 -2.70 6.31
C GLU A 487 2.41 -3.49 7.59
N GLY A 488 2.57 -2.85 8.73
CA GLY A 488 1.98 -3.31 9.99
C GLY A 488 2.62 -4.52 10.69
N LEU A 489 3.68 -5.14 10.15
CA LEU A 489 4.38 -6.22 10.83
C LEU A 489 5.47 -5.65 11.75
N ASP A 490 5.30 -5.82 13.06
CA ASP A 490 6.30 -5.45 14.06
C ASP A 490 6.79 -6.70 14.79
N GLU A 491 7.68 -7.46 14.12
CA GLU A 491 8.30 -8.67 14.67
C GLU A 491 9.80 -8.66 14.33
N PRO A 492 10.65 -8.17 15.24
CA PRO A 492 12.09 -8.03 14.99
C PRO A 492 12.83 -9.36 14.89
N THR A 493 12.27 -10.46 15.40
CA THR A 493 12.92 -11.78 15.37
C THR A 493 12.92 -12.43 13.98
N ILE A 494 12.19 -11.90 12.99
CA ILE A 494 12.26 -12.36 11.60
C ILE A 494 13.63 -12.04 11.05
N ASP A 495 14.38 -13.08 10.67
CA ASP A 495 15.72 -12.97 10.08
C ASP A 495 15.80 -13.45 8.63
N THR A 496 14.72 -14.04 8.11
CA THR A 496 14.67 -14.56 6.74
C THR A 496 13.39 -14.15 6.05
N VAL A 497 13.50 -13.61 4.85
CA VAL A 497 12.38 -13.35 3.94
C VAL A 497 12.56 -14.16 2.68
N ILE A 498 11.53 -14.89 2.28
CA ILE A 498 11.44 -15.60 1.00
C ILE A 498 10.33 -14.94 0.19
N ALA A 499 10.69 -14.28 -0.90
CA ALA A 499 9.75 -13.68 -1.84
C ALA A 499 9.44 -14.65 -2.97
N CYS A 500 8.20 -15.13 -3.04
CA CYS A 500 7.76 -16.04 -4.10
C CYS A 500 7.76 -15.38 -5.47
N GLU A 501 7.60 -14.05 -5.54
CA GLU A 501 7.71 -13.26 -6.76
C GLU A 501 8.66 -12.07 -6.55
N PRO A 502 9.30 -11.58 -7.63
CA PRO A 502 10.18 -10.43 -7.56
C PRO A 502 9.43 -9.12 -7.30
N MET A 503 10.09 -8.16 -6.68
CA MET A 503 9.57 -6.83 -6.41
C MET A 503 10.16 -5.82 -7.38
N SER A 504 9.34 -5.26 -8.27
CA SER A 504 9.78 -4.25 -9.24
C SER A 504 9.83 -2.83 -8.68
N SER A 505 9.15 -2.56 -7.56
CA SER A 505 9.13 -1.26 -6.89
C SER A 505 10.24 -1.17 -5.85
N ARG A 506 11.04 -0.10 -5.90
CA ARG A 506 12.08 0.19 -4.91
C ARG A 506 11.50 0.33 -3.50
N ASN A 507 10.36 1.00 -3.38
CA ASN A 507 9.69 1.21 -2.09
C ASN A 507 9.25 -0.10 -1.45
N THR A 508 8.63 -0.99 -2.25
CA THR A 508 8.24 -2.32 -1.78
C THR A 508 9.45 -3.09 -1.28
N LEU A 509 10.52 -3.11 -2.06
CA LEU A 509 11.76 -3.79 -1.70
C LEU A 509 12.36 -3.23 -0.40
N GLN A 510 12.43 -1.91 -0.25
CA GLN A 510 12.94 -1.24 0.94
C GLN A 510 12.12 -1.56 2.20
N GLN A 511 10.80 -1.55 2.10
CA GLN A 511 9.93 -1.87 3.22
C GLN A 511 10.03 -3.33 3.64
N VAL A 512 10.02 -4.26 2.67
CA VAL A 512 10.11 -5.70 2.94
C VAL A 512 11.48 -6.06 3.50
N MET A 513 12.57 -5.56 2.89
CA MET A 513 13.92 -5.74 3.42
C MET A 513 14.04 -5.16 4.82
N GLY A 514 13.52 -3.96 5.06
CA GLY A 514 13.54 -3.31 6.36
C GLY A 514 12.89 -4.11 7.49
N ARG A 515 12.01 -5.07 7.18
CA ARG A 515 11.43 -5.99 8.19
C ARG A 515 12.48 -7.00 8.67
N ALA A 516 13.20 -7.63 7.74
CA ALA A 516 14.28 -8.56 8.07
C ALA A 516 15.49 -7.86 8.68
N LEU A 517 15.71 -6.57 8.40
CA LEU A 517 16.87 -5.80 8.86
C LEU A 517 16.67 -5.16 10.24
N ARG A 518 15.52 -5.31 10.90
CA ARG A 518 15.33 -4.82 12.26
C ARG A 518 16.31 -5.47 13.21
N LYS A 519 16.94 -4.64 14.04
CA LYS A 519 17.93 -5.09 15.02
C LYS A 519 17.23 -5.83 16.17
N GLU A 520 17.79 -6.98 16.53
CA GLU A 520 17.39 -7.79 17.68
C GLU A 520 18.64 -8.40 18.30
N ASP A 521 18.66 -8.57 19.62
CA ASP A 521 19.76 -9.22 20.29
C ASP A 521 19.95 -10.65 19.79
N LYS A 522 21.20 -11.01 19.41
CA LYS A 522 21.58 -12.33 18.87
C LYS A 522 20.95 -12.70 17.54
N LYS A 523 20.36 -11.75 16.78
CA LYS A 523 19.83 -11.99 15.45
C LYS A 523 20.95 -12.41 14.49
N LYS A 524 20.68 -13.47 13.71
CA LYS A 524 21.56 -13.91 12.62
C LYS A 524 21.58 -12.87 11.51
N THR A 525 22.64 -12.90 10.68
CA THR A 525 22.67 -12.10 9.45
C THR A 525 21.38 -12.33 8.66
N PRO A 526 20.63 -11.27 8.34
CA PRO A 526 19.37 -11.40 7.62
C PRO A 526 19.55 -12.02 6.25
N VAL A 527 18.60 -12.88 5.83
CA VAL A 527 18.61 -13.53 4.53
C VAL A 527 17.38 -13.08 3.73
N PHE A 528 17.59 -12.78 2.47
CA PHE A 528 16.54 -12.39 1.53
C PHE A 528 16.63 -13.25 0.26
N GLU A 529 15.69 -14.14 0.07
CA GLU A 529 15.61 -15.01 -1.11
C GLU A 529 14.49 -14.57 -2.05
N VAL A 530 14.76 -14.57 -3.35
CA VAL A 530 13.83 -14.17 -4.40
C VAL A 530 13.73 -15.29 -5.42
N MET A 531 12.51 -15.72 -5.73
CA MET A 531 12.25 -16.69 -6.77
C MET A 531 12.18 -15.99 -8.13
N GLU A 532 12.96 -16.49 -9.10
CA GLU A 532 12.95 -16.01 -10.49
C GLU A 532 12.53 -17.15 -11.41
N ASP A 533 11.34 -17.00 -11.99
CA ASP A 533 10.77 -17.96 -12.92
C ASP A 533 11.19 -17.63 -14.35
N ASP A 534 11.29 -18.66 -15.23
CA ASP A 534 11.65 -18.51 -16.66
C ASP A 534 10.45 -17.94 -17.46
N ILE A 535 9.96 -16.79 -17.03
CA ILE A 535 8.82 -16.08 -17.60
C ILE A 535 9.23 -14.62 -17.83
N GLY A 536 9.10 -14.12 -19.06
CA GLY A 536 9.58 -12.79 -19.46
C GLY A 536 9.29 -11.65 -18.47
N PRO A 537 8.04 -11.42 -18.01
CA PRO A 537 7.73 -10.41 -17.01
C PRO A 537 8.44 -10.63 -15.67
N MET A 538 8.58 -11.87 -15.18
CA MET A 538 9.27 -12.16 -13.92
C MET A 538 10.76 -11.85 -14.04
N ILE A 539 11.39 -12.25 -15.14
CA ILE A 539 12.77 -11.90 -15.48
C ILE A 539 12.95 -10.37 -15.51
N GLY A 540 12.00 -9.66 -16.16
CA GLY A 540 12.01 -8.19 -16.22
C GLY A 540 11.90 -7.54 -14.85
N MET A 541 11.05 -8.06 -13.97
CA MET A 541 10.90 -7.58 -12.59
C MET A 541 12.16 -7.85 -11.76
N CYS A 542 12.77 -9.04 -11.87
CA CYS A 542 14.04 -9.36 -11.23
C CYS A 542 15.17 -8.43 -11.71
N LYS A 543 15.24 -8.13 -13.03
CA LYS A 543 16.22 -7.18 -13.57
C LYS A 543 16.06 -5.78 -12.96
N LYS A 544 14.82 -5.28 -12.83
CA LYS A 544 14.55 -4.01 -12.16
C LYS A 544 14.97 -4.06 -10.69
N MET A 545 14.62 -5.12 -9.98
CA MET A 545 14.99 -5.31 -8.57
C MET A 545 16.51 -5.30 -8.39
N ARG A 546 17.26 -6.03 -9.22
CA ARG A 546 18.74 -6.01 -9.22
C ARG A 546 19.28 -4.61 -9.52
N GLY A 547 18.67 -3.88 -10.45
CA GLY A 547 18.99 -2.49 -10.72
C GLY A 547 18.83 -1.60 -9.48
N HIS A 548 17.73 -1.75 -8.75
CA HIS A 548 17.54 -1.02 -7.49
C HIS A 548 18.61 -1.35 -6.45
N LEU A 549 18.97 -2.63 -6.28
CA LEU A 549 19.99 -3.06 -5.32
C LEU A 549 21.40 -2.50 -5.65
N ARG A 550 21.80 -2.52 -6.94
CA ARG A 550 23.10 -1.99 -7.40
C ARG A 550 23.21 -0.47 -7.26
N HIS A 551 22.13 0.25 -7.58
CA HIS A 551 22.10 1.72 -7.56
C HIS A 551 21.55 2.29 -6.24
N TRP A 552 21.52 1.48 -5.18
CA TRP A 552 21.16 1.99 -3.87
C TRP A 552 22.26 2.92 -3.37
N SER A 553 21.86 4.11 -2.92
CA SER A 553 22.80 5.13 -2.46
C SER A 553 23.62 4.64 -1.25
N VAL A 554 24.87 5.03 -1.17
CA VAL A 554 25.73 4.81 0.01
C VAL A 554 25.11 5.49 1.24
N ASP A 555 24.53 6.67 1.06
CA ASP A 555 23.86 7.39 2.15
C ASP A 555 22.61 6.66 2.65
N ASP A 556 21.99 5.81 1.83
CA ASP A 556 20.85 4.98 2.16
C ASP A 556 21.27 3.56 2.61
N GLY A 557 22.58 3.30 2.82
CA GLY A 557 23.11 2.01 3.27
C GLY A 557 23.46 1.02 2.17
N GLY A 558 23.29 1.37 0.90
CA GLY A 558 23.68 0.53 -0.25
C GLY A 558 25.14 0.76 -0.71
N PRO A 559 25.52 0.27 -1.89
CA PRO A 559 24.77 -0.73 -2.66
C PRO A 559 24.70 -2.09 -1.95
N TYR A 560 23.78 -2.94 -2.41
CA TYR A 560 23.61 -4.30 -1.89
C TYR A 560 24.14 -5.33 -2.89
N ASP A 561 25.03 -6.21 -2.40
CA ASP A 561 25.49 -7.36 -3.14
C ASP A 561 24.42 -8.46 -3.15
N TYR A 562 24.45 -9.29 -4.19
CA TYR A 562 23.55 -10.44 -4.32
C TYR A 562 24.21 -11.59 -5.07
N THR A 563 23.71 -12.79 -4.83
CA THR A 563 24.18 -14.04 -5.43
C THR A 563 23.09 -14.67 -6.30
N PHE A 564 23.49 -15.63 -7.12
CA PHE A 564 22.60 -16.37 -8.03
C PHE A 564 22.74 -17.87 -7.78
N LEU A 565 21.61 -18.58 -7.69
CA LEU A 565 21.59 -20.03 -7.55
C LEU A 565 20.65 -20.66 -8.60
N GLY A 566 21.09 -21.78 -9.17
CA GLY A 566 20.29 -22.58 -10.10
C GLY A 566 20.22 -22.03 -11.54
N TYR A 567 20.88 -20.92 -11.84
CA TYR A 567 20.84 -20.31 -13.18
C TYR A 567 21.53 -21.18 -14.23
N PRO A 568 20.82 -21.59 -15.30
CA PRO A 568 21.42 -22.31 -16.40
C PRO A 568 22.37 -21.41 -17.21
N GLU A 569 23.26 -22.03 -17.98
CA GLU A 569 24.26 -21.28 -18.77
C GLU A 569 23.63 -20.28 -19.75
N ARG A 570 22.47 -20.66 -20.36
CA ARG A 570 21.67 -19.79 -21.24
C ARG A 570 21.19 -18.50 -20.55
N ALA A 571 21.04 -18.53 -19.25
CA ALA A 571 20.56 -17.39 -18.46
C ALA A 571 21.70 -16.51 -17.88
N ARG A 572 22.97 -16.74 -18.25
CA ARG A 572 24.11 -15.95 -17.78
C ARG A 572 23.96 -14.44 -18.02
N LYS A 573 23.31 -14.05 -19.12
CA LYS A 573 23.03 -12.63 -19.42
C LYS A 573 22.01 -11.98 -18.48
N LEU A 574 21.30 -12.77 -17.66
CA LEU A 574 20.32 -12.29 -16.69
C LEU A 574 20.95 -12.00 -15.31
N ARG A 575 22.21 -12.43 -15.12
CA ARG A 575 22.99 -12.25 -13.86
C ARG A 575 23.45 -10.81 -13.65
#